data_87ed68fbb8e0d3eb4483c7188184056a
#
_entry.id   87ed68fbb8e0d3eb4483c7188184056a
#
_cell.length_a   1.000
_cell.length_b   1.000
_cell.length_c   1.000
_cell.angle_alpha   90.00
_cell.angle_beta   90.00
_cell.angle_gamma   90.00
#
_symmetry.space_group_name_H-M   'P 1'
#
loop_
_entity.id
_entity.type
_entity.pdbx_description
1 polymer ?
#
loop_
_entity_poly.entity_id
_entity_poly.type
_entity_poly.pdbx_seq_one_letter_code
_entity_poly.pdbx_strand_id
1 'polypeptide(L)'
;GEPMRLLYDVDMPIDMLTYLVSSLNLRTDGLILGARYHNFKDFIEFPNIGGPALEYFKVHPIPIKNLSTEKSIFPQIAARDYLISLPYQSFDYVIRFLREAAINPKVKEICITLYRLAAGSNIINALINASKNGKKVYCLVELQARFDEQANINWAKQLEEAGVTVNYGIPNHKVHSKTCLVTRIEKGKHVHYAYLATGNFNEKTAELYCDHSLFTANPLITAE
;
A
#
# COMPACT_ATOMS: atom_id res chain seq x y z
N GLY A 1 -24.74 -10.17 3.90
CA GLY A 1 -25.79 -9.37 3.30
C GLY A 1 -26.55 -10.19 2.28
N GLU A 2 -27.83 -9.91 2.08
CA GLU A 2 -28.62 -10.60 1.05
C GLU A 2 -28.16 -10.15 -0.35
N PRO A 3 -28.08 -11.06 -1.33
CA PRO A 3 -27.76 -10.69 -2.71
C PRO A 3 -28.87 -9.83 -3.30
N MET A 4 -28.51 -8.67 -3.84
CA MET A 4 -29.47 -7.72 -4.42
C MET A 4 -29.55 -7.77 -5.95
N ARG A 5 -28.52 -8.30 -6.59
CA ARG A 5 -28.42 -8.37 -8.06
C ARG A 5 -27.75 -9.66 -8.50
N LEU A 6 -28.23 -10.21 -9.61
CA LEU A 6 -27.60 -11.31 -10.34
C LEU A 6 -27.32 -10.87 -11.76
N LEU A 7 -26.05 -10.78 -12.10
CA LEU A 7 -25.59 -10.63 -13.47
C LEU A 7 -25.40 -12.02 -14.06
N TYR A 8 -26.07 -12.37 -15.14
CA TYR A 8 -26.06 -13.71 -15.71
C TYR A 8 -25.83 -13.70 -17.22
N ASP A 9 -25.25 -14.79 -17.73
CA ASP A 9 -25.01 -14.99 -19.15
C ASP A 9 -26.36 -15.16 -19.90
N VAL A 10 -26.52 -14.50 -21.04
CA VAL A 10 -27.69 -14.62 -21.88
C VAL A 10 -28.00 -16.07 -22.31
N ASP A 11 -26.96 -16.89 -22.44
CA ASP A 11 -27.05 -18.29 -22.81
C ASP A 11 -27.24 -19.22 -21.60
N MET A 12 -27.40 -18.68 -20.38
CA MET A 12 -27.65 -19.50 -19.19
C MET A 12 -28.97 -20.27 -19.34
N PRO A 13 -28.99 -21.60 -19.12
CA PRO A 13 -30.21 -22.37 -19.12
C PRO A 13 -31.26 -21.82 -18.15
N ILE A 14 -32.50 -21.76 -18.59
CA ILE A 14 -33.58 -21.11 -17.84
C ILE A 14 -33.88 -21.83 -16.51
N ASP A 15 -33.72 -23.11 -16.44
CA ASP A 15 -33.86 -23.92 -15.23
C ASP A 15 -32.80 -23.55 -14.20
N MET A 16 -31.57 -23.35 -14.61
CA MET A 16 -30.48 -22.87 -13.75
C MET A 16 -30.75 -21.44 -13.26
N LEU A 17 -31.18 -20.54 -14.13
CA LEU A 17 -31.54 -19.17 -13.74
C LEU A 17 -32.68 -19.20 -12.71
N THR A 18 -33.72 -19.98 -12.95
CA THR A 18 -34.86 -20.13 -12.04
C THR A 18 -34.42 -20.68 -10.68
N TYR A 19 -33.53 -21.67 -10.68
CA TYR A 19 -32.96 -22.21 -9.46
C TYR A 19 -32.19 -21.16 -8.67
N LEU A 20 -31.31 -20.37 -9.31
CA LEU A 20 -30.54 -19.31 -8.68
C LEU A 20 -31.43 -18.20 -8.11
N VAL A 21 -32.42 -17.76 -8.88
CA VAL A 21 -33.36 -16.72 -8.46
C VAL A 21 -34.13 -17.17 -7.21
N SER A 22 -34.62 -18.39 -7.22
CA SER A 22 -35.36 -18.96 -6.08
C SER A 22 -34.47 -19.17 -4.86
N SER A 23 -33.27 -19.76 -5.05
CA SER A 23 -32.35 -20.09 -3.95
C SER A 23 -31.76 -18.86 -3.28
N LEU A 24 -31.58 -17.77 -4.05
CA LEU A 24 -31.02 -16.51 -3.57
C LEU A 24 -32.11 -15.48 -3.22
N ASN A 25 -33.38 -15.84 -3.34
CA ASN A 25 -34.54 -14.98 -3.10
C ASN A 25 -34.43 -13.62 -3.85
N LEU A 26 -34.04 -13.67 -5.12
CA LEU A 26 -33.80 -12.49 -5.92
C LEU A 26 -35.13 -11.94 -6.50
N ARG A 27 -35.22 -10.62 -6.53
CA ARG A 27 -36.29 -9.92 -7.23
C ARG A 27 -36.01 -9.84 -8.72
N THR A 28 -37.03 -9.79 -9.55
CA THR A 28 -36.89 -9.69 -11.02
C THR A 28 -36.19 -8.41 -11.47
N ASP A 29 -36.35 -7.31 -10.75
CA ASP A 29 -35.63 -6.04 -10.98
C ASP A 29 -34.14 -6.10 -10.64
N GLY A 30 -33.69 -7.13 -9.92
CA GLY A 30 -32.29 -7.41 -9.63
C GLY A 30 -31.60 -8.30 -10.66
N LEU A 31 -32.32 -8.77 -11.70
CA LEU A 31 -31.75 -9.63 -12.74
C LEU A 31 -31.19 -8.76 -13.88
N ILE A 32 -29.89 -8.90 -14.14
CA ILE A 32 -29.18 -8.15 -15.18
C ILE A 32 -28.65 -9.12 -16.23
N LEU A 33 -29.17 -9.01 -17.42
CA LEU A 33 -28.69 -9.77 -18.58
C LEU A 33 -27.30 -9.24 -18.96
N GLY A 34 -26.35 -10.14 -19.17
CA GLY A 34 -25.01 -9.80 -19.58
C GLY A 34 -24.41 -10.79 -20.56
N ALA A 35 -23.17 -10.57 -20.92
CA ALA A 35 -22.36 -11.52 -21.68
C ALA A 35 -21.65 -12.50 -20.76
N ARG A 36 -21.06 -13.56 -21.34
CA ARG A 36 -20.29 -14.58 -20.60
C ARG A 36 -19.13 -14.00 -19.79
N TYR A 37 -18.50 -12.97 -20.28
CA TYR A 37 -17.33 -12.32 -19.65
C TYR A 37 -17.76 -10.96 -19.08
N HIS A 38 -17.81 -10.85 -17.76
CA HIS A 38 -18.30 -9.68 -17.04
C HIS A 38 -17.23 -8.83 -16.41
N ASN A 39 -16.07 -9.44 -16.10
CA ASN A 39 -15.00 -8.78 -15.37
C ASN A 39 -13.77 -8.62 -16.24
N PHE A 40 -13.71 -7.52 -17.00
CA PHE A 40 -12.55 -7.20 -17.84
C PHE A 40 -11.25 -7.00 -17.05
N LYS A 41 -11.32 -6.82 -15.72
CA LYS A 41 -10.13 -6.77 -14.87
C LYS A 41 -9.31 -8.06 -14.94
N ASP A 42 -9.94 -9.19 -15.19
CA ASP A 42 -9.26 -10.49 -15.30
C ASP A 42 -8.29 -10.53 -16.51
N PHE A 43 -8.51 -9.68 -17.51
CA PHE A 43 -7.60 -9.54 -18.65
C PHE A 43 -6.28 -8.84 -18.31
N ILE A 44 -6.16 -8.20 -17.13
CA ILE A 44 -4.88 -7.62 -16.67
C ILE A 44 -3.83 -8.72 -16.49
N GLU A 45 -4.26 -9.92 -16.09
CA GLU A 45 -3.38 -11.09 -15.89
C GLU A 45 -3.41 -12.04 -17.12
N PHE A 46 -3.92 -11.57 -18.25
CA PHE A 46 -3.96 -12.37 -19.47
C PHE A 46 -2.53 -12.79 -19.87
N PRO A 47 -2.27 -14.09 -20.08
CA PRO A 47 -0.93 -14.56 -20.40
C PRO A 47 -0.49 -14.02 -21.76
N ASN A 48 0.76 -13.61 -21.87
CA ASN A 48 1.34 -13.20 -23.15
C ASN A 48 1.59 -14.39 -24.05
N ILE A 49 0.58 -14.78 -24.83
CA ILE A 49 0.65 -15.87 -25.81
C ILE A 49 1.23 -15.41 -27.17
N GLY A 50 1.32 -14.09 -27.39
CA GLY A 50 1.80 -13.51 -28.64
C GLY A 50 3.26 -13.08 -28.63
N GLY A 51 3.96 -13.27 -27.53
CA GLY A 51 5.37 -12.95 -27.38
C GLY A 51 5.67 -11.45 -27.20
N PRO A 52 6.96 -11.08 -27.14
CA PRO A 52 7.40 -9.73 -26.73
C PRO A 52 6.90 -8.60 -27.64
N ALA A 53 6.50 -8.89 -28.88
CA ALA A 53 5.96 -7.88 -29.80
C ALA A 53 4.61 -7.28 -29.36
N LEU A 54 3.90 -7.95 -28.45
CA LEU A 54 2.63 -7.51 -27.91
C LEU A 54 2.77 -6.89 -26.51
N GLU A 55 3.96 -6.64 -26.04
CA GLU A 55 4.22 -6.00 -24.75
C GLU A 55 4.81 -4.60 -24.95
N TYR A 56 4.45 -3.70 -24.04
CA TYR A 56 5.15 -2.43 -23.93
C TYR A 56 6.56 -2.64 -23.38
N PHE A 57 7.47 -1.75 -23.74
CA PHE A 57 8.82 -1.76 -23.17
C PHE A 57 8.74 -1.66 -21.65
N LYS A 58 9.42 -2.58 -20.97
CA LYS A 58 9.63 -2.51 -19.54
C LYS A 58 10.55 -1.33 -19.23
N VAL A 59 9.99 -0.28 -18.64
CA VAL A 59 10.78 0.86 -18.16
C VAL A 59 11.42 0.45 -16.84
N HIS A 60 12.76 0.42 -16.80
CA HIS A 60 13.48 0.22 -15.55
C HIS A 60 13.57 1.55 -14.79
N PRO A 61 13.23 1.55 -13.48
CA PRO A 61 13.34 2.77 -12.69
C PRO A 61 14.76 3.34 -12.68
N ILE A 62 14.88 4.64 -12.89
CA ILE A 62 16.16 5.34 -12.84
C ILE A 62 16.54 5.70 -11.39
N PRO A 63 17.83 5.74 -11.05
CA PRO A 63 18.27 6.17 -9.73
C PRO A 63 17.90 7.62 -9.44
N ILE A 64 17.65 7.92 -8.16
CA ILE A 64 17.44 9.31 -7.72
C ILE A 64 18.79 10.01 -7.68
N LYS A 65 18.88 11.12 -8.43
CA LYS A 65 20.10 11.93 -8.48
C LYS A 65 20.50 12.39 -7.07
N ASN A 66 21.76 12.15 -6.71
CA ASN A 66 22.36 12.51 -5.41
C ASN A 66 21.76 11.79 -4.18
N LEU A 67 20.97 10.74 -4.34
CA LEU A 67 20.54 9.86 -3.26
C LEU A 67 21.25 8.50 -3.42
N SER A 68 22.42 8.37 -2.80
CA SER A 68 23.22 7.16 -2.89
C SER A 68 22.53 5.97 -2.21
N THR A 69 22.55 4.81 -2.84
CA THR A 69 22.06 3.55 -2.27
C THR A 69 23.06 2.90 -1.32
N GLU A 70 24.32 3.31 -1.34
CA GLU A 70 25.40 2.73 -0.52
C GLU A 70 25.58 3.43 0.85
N LYS A 71 25.05 4.66 0.97
CA LYS A 71 25.17 5.48 2.19
C LYS A 71 23.88 5.46 2.98
N SER A 72 23.93 5.68 4.30
CA SER A 72 22.74 5.89 5.13
C SER A 72 21.80 6.93 4.49
N ILE A 73 20.50 6.65 4.46
CA ILE A 73 19.52 7.54 3.85
C ILE A 73 19.26 8.79 4.71
N PHE A 74 19.30 8.66 6.03
CA PHE A 74 18.95 9.74 6.95
C PHE A 74 19.86 10.98 6.83
N PRO A 75 21.20 10.86 6.80
CA PRO A 75 22.05 12.03 6.61
C PRO A 75 21.81 12.71 5.24
N GLN A 76 21.45 11.95 4.24
CA GLN A 76 21.15 12.49 2.92
C GLN A 76 19.84 13.30 2.94
N ILE A 77 18.79 12.78 3.59
CA ILE A 77 17.52 13.51 3.78
C ILE A 77 17.71 14.74 4.69
N ALA A 78 18.58 14.65 5.71
CA ALA A 78 18.91 15.79 6.56
C ALA A 78 19.57 16.93 5.78
N ALA A 79 20.33 16.62 4.73
CA ALA A 79 21.04 17.60 3.92
C ALA A 79 20.14 18.28 2.89
N ARG A 80 19.09 17.61 2.40
CA ARG A 80 18.15 18.15 1.40
C ARG A 80 16.93 17.26 1.25
N ASP A 81 15.84 17.83 0.78
CA ASP A 81 14.64 17.12 0.38
C ASP A 81 14.83 16.34 -0.93
N TYR A 82 14.12 15.20 -1.06
CA TYR A 82 14.09 14.41 -2.28
C TYR A 82 12.65 14.16 -2.71
N LEU A 83 12.30 14.68 -3.88
CA LEU A 83 11.06 14.36 -4.56
C LEU A 83 11.29 13.14 -5.47
N ILE A 84 10.40 12.16 -5.36
CA ILE A 84 10.42 10.93 -6.13
C ILE A 84 9.19 10.88 -7.02
N SER A 85 9.39 10.50 -8.28
CA SER A 85 8.30 10.27 -9.25
C SER A 85 8.21 8.79 -9.60
N LEU A 86 7.19 8.11 -9.09
CA LEU A 86 6.88 6.73 -9.44
C LEU A 86 6.08 6.68 -10.74
N PRO A 87 6.21 5.64 -11.55
CA PRO A 87 7.09 4.47 -11.45
C PRO A 87 8.50 4.71 -12.02
N TYR A 88 8.81 5.93 -12.48
CA TYR A 88 10.06 6.25 -13.16
C TYR A 88 11.30 6.18 -12.25
N GLN A 89 11.09 6.29 -10.95
CA GLN A 89 12.09 6.05 -9.91
C GLN A 89 11.64 4.93 -8.99
N SER A 90 12.59 4.20 -8.37
CA SER A 90 12.27 2.99 -7.63
C SER A 90 11.61 3.27 -6.28
N PHE A 91 10.58 2.49 -5.98
CA PHE A 91 9.98 2.41 -4.65
C PHE A 91 10.92 1.79 -3.60
N ASP A 92 12.01 1.15 -4.02
CA ASP A 92 13.01 0.58 -3.12
C ASP A 92 13.64 1.59 -2.16
N TYR A 93 13.67 2.86 -2.53
CA TYR A 93 14.10 3.92 -1.60
C TYR A 93 13.19 4.04 -0.38
N VAL A 94 11.88 3.79 -0.53
CA VAL A 94 10.92 3.78 0.58
C VAL A 94 11.12 2.55 1.46
N ILE A 95 11.28 1.39 0.84
CA ILE A 95 11.59 0.14 1.55
C ILE A 95 12.89 0.28 2.34
N ARG A 96 13.91 0.86 1.72
CA ARG A 96 15.20 1.13 2.34
C ARG A 96 15.09 2.09 3.53
N PHE A 97 14.33 3.17 3.38
CA PHE A 97 14.08 4.12 4.47
C PHE A 97 13.53 3.42 5.72
N LEU A 98 12.53 2.56 5.54
CA LEU A 98 11.94 1.78 6.64
C LEU A 98 12.88 0.68 7.17
N ARG A 99 13.59 -0.03 6.29
CA ARG A 99 14.57 -1.04 6.71
C ARG A 99 15.72 -0.43 7.51
N GLU A 100 16.22 0.71 7.06
CA GLU A 100 17.25 1.42 7.82
C GLU A 100 16.69 1.96 9.14
N ALA A 101 15.47 2.48 9.16
CA ALA A 101 14.80 2.88 10.39
C ALA A 101 14.69 1.72 11.39
N ALA A 102 14.37 0.52 10.92
CA ALA A 102 14.20 -0.67 11.74
C ALA A 102 15.49 -1.09 12.48
N ILE A 103 16.64 -0.96 11.85
CA ILE A 103 17.93 -1.40 12.42
C ILE A 103 18.75 -0.27 13.06
N ASN A 104 18.46 0.99 12.74
CA ASN A 104 19.28 2.12 13.20
C ASN A 104 19.09 2.37 14.71
N PRO A 105 20.16 2.34 15.54
CA PRO A 105 20.03 2.48 17.00
C PRO A 105 19.56 3.87 17.44
N LYS A 106 19.73 4.89 16.59
CA LYS A 106 19.26 6.26 16.86
C LYS A 106 17.76 6.42 16.65
N VAL A 107 17.11 5.55 15.89
CA VAL A 107 15.66 5.57 15.70
C VAL A 107 14.97 5.09 16.96
N LYS A 108 13.97 5.83 17.41
CA LYS A 108 13.16 5.55 18.60
C LYS A 108 11.73 5.20 18.25
N GLU A 109 11.20 5.84 17.21
CA GLU A 109 9.78 5.73 16.90
C GLU A 109 9.53 5.81 15.38
N ILE A 110 8.51 5.07 14.94
CA ILE A 110 8.00 5.10 13.58
C ILE A 110 6.47 5.22 13.66
N CYS A 111 5.90 6.25 13.06
CA CYS A 111 4.47 6.43 12.87
C CYS A 111 4.15 6.34 11.38
N ILE A 112 3.17 5.51 11.00
CA ILE A 112 2.83 5.29 9.59
C ILE A 112 1.34 5.09 9.37
N THR A 113 0.82 5.62 8.26
CA THR A 113 -0.55 5.33 7.81
C THR A 113 -0.53 4.23 6.76
N LEU A 114 -1.42 3.25 6.88
CA LEU A 114 -1.50 2.10 5.97
C LEU A 114 -2.93 2.02 5.40
N TYR A 115 -3.03 1.99 4.06
CA TYR A 115 -4.31 1.92 3.36
C TYR A 115 -4.44 0.64 2.51
N ARG A 116 -3.49 0.38 1.62
CA ARG A 116 -3.39 -0.81 0.78
C ARG A 116 -1.96 -1.31 0.74
N LEU A 117 -1.79 -2.58 1.01
CA LEU A 117 -0.49 -3.24 1.09
C LEU A 117 -0.40 -4.38 0.08
N ALA A 118 0.79 -4.63 -0.42
CA ALA A 118 1.06 -5.78 -1.28
C ALA A 118 1.03 -7.08 -0.49
N ALA A 119 0.69 -8.18 -1.14
CA ALA A 119 0.91 -9.51 -0.57
C ALA A 119 2.42 -9.71 -0.35
N GLY A 120 2.82 -10.18 0.84
CA GLY A 120 4.24 -10.33 1.20
C GLY A 120 5.00 -9.00 1.34
N SER A 121 4.32 -7.93 1.75
CA SER A 121 4.85 -6.56 1.80
C SER A 121 6.15 -6.44 2.59
N ASN A 122 7.18 -5.86 1.96
CA ASN A 122 8.43 -5.47 2.61
C ASN A 122 8.24 -4.35 3.63
N ILE A 123 7.22 -3.52 3.46
CA ILE A 123 6.84 -2.47 4.41
C ILE A 123 6.45 -3.11 5.76
N ILE A 124 5.54 -4.08 5.74
CA ILE A 124 5.12 -4.81 6.94
C ILE A 124 6.31 -5.50 7.60
N ASN A 125 7.14 -6.18 6.82
CA ASN A 125 8.34 -6.84 7.34
C ASN A 125 9.30 -5.85 8.02
N ALA A 126 9.47 -4.65 7.46
CA ALA A 126 10.31 -3.62 8.07
C ALA A 126 9.72 -3.10 9.40
N LEU A 127 8.40 -2.90 9.48
CA LEU A 127 7.73 -2.45 10.71
C LEU A 127 7.78 -3.51 11.82
N ILE A 128 7.57 -4.79 11.49
CA ILE A 128 7.73 -5.92 12.40
C ILE A 128 9.17 -5.98 12.94
N ASN A 129 10.16 -5.86 12.05
CA ASN A 129 11.56 -5.86 12.46
C ASN A 129 11.91 -4.64 13.32
N ALA A 130 11.33 -3.47 13.03
CA ALA A 130 11.50 -2.29 13.87
C ALA A 130 10.99 -2.52 15.29
N SER A 131 9.80 -3.07 15.45
CA SER A 131 9.22 -3.40 16.75
C SER A 131 10.09 -4.42 17.50
N LYS A 132 10.49 -5.51 16.83
CA LYS A 132 11.39 -6.53 17.41
C LYS A 132 12.75 -5.98 17.82
N ASN A 133 13.23 -4.92 17.16
CA ASN A 133 14.45 -4.18 17.51
C ASN A 133 14.21 -3.09 18.58
N GLY A 134 13.08 -3.13 19.28
CA GLY A 134 12.76 -2.23 20.40
C GLY A 134 12.39 -0.81 20.00
N LYS A 135 11.99 -0.57 18.75
CA LYS A 135 11.43 0.72 18.33
C LYS A 135 9.95 0.78 18.70
N LYS A 136 9.46 1.95 19.08
CA LYS A 136 8.02 2.20 19.15
C LYS A 136 7.48 2.32 17.73
N VAL A 137 6.50 1.49 17.37
CA VAL A 137 5.89 1.52 16.04
C VAL A 137 4.39 1.72 16.19
N TYR A 138 3.87 2.77 15.55
CA TYR A 138 2.45 3.11 15.52
C TYR A 138 1.96 3.05 14.08
N CYS A 139 0.97 2.21 13.84
CA CYS A 139 0.32 2.07 12.53
C CYS A 139 -1.13 2.51 12.62
N LEU A 140 -1.52 3.46 11.79
CA LEU A 140 -2.92 3.81 11.56
C LEU A 140 -3.39 3.06 10.32
N VAL A 141 -4.21 2.03 10.49
CA VAL A 141 -4.69 1.16 9.41
C VAL A 141 -6.12 1.54 9.04
N GLU A 142 -6.35 1.89 7.76
CA GLU A 142 -7.70 2.09 7.24
C GLU A 142 -8.30 0.74 6.83
N LEU A 143 -9.31 0.28 7.54
CA LEU A 143 -9.98 -1.00 7.26
C LEU A 143 -10.93 -0.93 6.06
N GLN A 144 -11.50 0.24 5.79
CA GLN A 144 -12.47 0.41 4.69
C GLN A 144 -11.80 0.61 3.32
N ALA A 145 -10.68 -0.08 3.10
CA ALA A 145 -10.03 -0.13 1.81
C ALA A 145 -10.78 -1.13 0.90
N ARG A 146 -11.67 -0.61 0.06
CA ARG A 146 -12.53 -1.42 -0.80
C ARG A 146 -11.75 -2.51 -1.54
N PHE A 147 -12.18 -3.78 -1.40
CA PHE A 147 -11.58 -5.01 -1.91
C PHE A 147 -10.32 -5.54 -1.18
N ASP A 148 -9.79 -4.81 -0.20
CA ASP A 148 -8.58 -5.20 0.54
C ASP A 148 -8.83 -5.37 2.04
N GLU A 149 -10.10 -5.36 2.49
CA GLU A 149 -10.47 -5.37 3.90
C GLU A 149 -9.88 -6.59 4.64
N GLN A 150 -10.03 -7.79 4.07
CA GLN A 150 -9.53 -9.01 4.70
C GLN A 150 -8.00 -9.03 4.76
N ALA A 151 -7.33 -8.55 3.71
CA ALA A 151 -5.88 -8.44 3.70
C ALA A 151 -5.38 -7.47 4.78
N ASN A 152 -6.04 -6.32 4.91
CA ASN A 152 -5.68 -5.32 5.92
C ASN A 152 -5.91 -5.84 7.36
N ILE A 153 -6.97 -6.60 7.61
CA ILE A 153 -7.21 -7.26 8.90
C ILE A 153 -6.07 -8.24 9.23
N ASN A 154 -5.68 -9.05 8.26
CA ASN A 154 -4.61 -10.04 8.45
C ASN A 154 -3.26 -9.36 8.73
N TRP A 155 -2.94 -8.27 8.03
CA TRP A 155 -1.72 -7.49 8.27
C TRP A 155 -1.74 -6.79 9.63
N ALA A 156 -2.88 -6.20 9.99
CA ALA A 156 -3.05 -5.56 11.29
C ALA A 156 -2.76 -6.55 12.43
N LYS A 157 -3.33 -7.77 12.34
CA LYS A 157 -3.09 -8.83 13.33
C LYS A 157 -1.62 -9.22 13.43
N GLN A 158 -0.93 -9.39 12.30
CA GLN A 158 0.51 -9.71 12.30
C GLN A 158 1.36 -8.60 12.93
N LEU A 159 0.99 -7.33 12.70
CA LEU A 159 1.65 -6.18 13.31
C LEU A 159 1.44 -6.19 14.84
N GLU A 160 0.22 -6.40 15.31
CA GLU A 160 -0.10 -6.48 16.74
C GLU A 160 0.64 -7.63 17.44
N GLU A 161 0.67 -8.82 16.82
CA GLU A 161 1.41 -9.98 17.31
C GLU A 161 2.93 -9.71 17.43
N ALA A 162 3.44 -8.80 16.60
CA ALA A 162 4.84 -8.36 16.65
C ALA A 162 5.09 -7.20 17.64
N GLY A 163 4.07 -6.74 18.38
CA GLY A 163 4.17 -5.65 19.35
C GLY A 163 4.06 -4.25 18.77
N VAL A 164 3.56 -4.11 17.55
CA VAL A 164 3.23 -2.82 16.94
C VAL A 164 1.89 -2.32 17.52
N THR A 165 1.81 -1.02 17.84
CA THR A 165 0.54 -0.40 18.20
C THR A 165 -0.27 -0.10 16.95
N VAL A 166 -1.39 -0.79 16.76
CA VAL A 166 -2.28 -0.61 15.61
C VAL A 166 -3.53 0.15 16.02
N ASN A 167 -3.83 1.22 15.31
CA ASN A 167 -5.08 1.97 15.41
C ASN A 167 -5.91 1.74 14.14
N TYR A 168 -7.19 1.46 14.31
CA TYR A 168 -8.12 1.14 13.22
C TYR A 168 -8.92 2.36 12.82
N GLY A 169 -8.36 3.16 11.92
CA GLY A 169 -9.00 4.34 11.37
C GLY A 169 -9.30 5.45 12.40
N ILE A 170 -10.08 6.42 11.97
CA ILE A 170 -10.63 7.50 12.79
C ILE A 170 -12.14 7.43 12.67
N PRO A 171 -12.92 7.39 13.78
CA PRO A 171 -14.36 7.31 13.70
C PRO A 171 -14.97 8.39 12.80
N ASN A 172 -15.85 7.97 11.88
CA ASN A 172 -16.53 8.82 10.90
C ASN A 172 -15.64 9.54 9.89
N HIS A 173 -14.36 9.18 9.80
CA HIS A 173 -13.43 9.74 8.83
C HIS A 173 -12.70 8.62 8.09
N LYS A 174 -12.46 8.83 6.80
CA LYS A 174 -11.62 7.94 6.01
C LYS A 174 -10.17 8.45 6.01
N VAL A 175 -9.25 7.63 6.50
CA VAL A 175 -7.83 7.97 6.49
C VAL A 175 -7.24 7.63 5.14
N HIS A 176 -6.96 8.65 4.33
CA HIS A 176 -6.40 8.49 2.98
C HIS A 176 -5.00 9.07 2.81
N SER A 177 -4.40 9.60 3.87
CA SER A 177 -3.00 10.06 3.86
C SER A 177 -2.03 8.89 3.68
N LYS A 178 -0.89 9.14 3.08
CA LYS A 178 0.22 8.21 2.92
C LYS A 178 1.45 8.87 3.50
N THR A 179 1.60 8.72 4.79
CA THR A 179 2.63 9.40 5.58
C THR A 179 3.38 8.41 6.45
N CYS A 180 4.68 8.62 6.59
CA CYS A 180 5.51 7.94 7.55
C CYS A 180 6.44 8.95 8.22
N LEU A 181 6.43 8.98 9.54
CA LEU A 181 7.33 9.79 10.35
C LEU A 181 8.26 8.89 11.15
N VAL A 182 9.57 9.12 11.01
CA VAL A 182 10.61 8.44 11.76
C VAL A 182 11.28 9.42 12.70
N THR A 183 11.24 9.14 14.01
CA THR A 183 11.88 9.96 15.04
C THR A 183 13.21 9.35 15.44
N ARG A 184 14.27 10.14 15.34
CA ARG A 184 15.65 9.78 15.75
C ARG A 184 16.15 10.68 16.86
N ILE A 185 17.09 10.15 17.68
CA ILE A 185 17.84 10.96 18.63
C ILE A 185 19.19 11.33 18.00
N GLU A 186 19.40 12.61 17.80
CA GLU A 186 20.64 13.17 17.26
C GLU A 186 21.16 14.26 18.19
N LYS A 187 22.38 14.09 18.70
CA LYS A 187 22.98 15.03 19.67
C LYS A 187 22.05 15.35 20.86
N GLY A 188 21.33 14.33 21.35
CA GLY A 188 20.39 14.46 22.47
C GLY A 188 19.03 15.10 22.13
N LYS A 189 18.76 15.43 20.87
CA LYS A 189 17.50 16.03 20.42
C LYS A 189 16.71 15.06 19.53
N HIS A 190 15.39 15.19 19.56
CA HIS A 190 14.52 14.51 18.59
C HIS A 190 14.63 15.19 17.24
N VAL A 191 14.92 14.42 16.22
CA VAL A 191 14.94 14.84 14.82
C VAL A 191 13.98 13.95 14.05
N HIS A 192 13.12 14.57 13.26
CA HIS A 192 12.07 13.90 12.53
C HIS A 192 12.40 13.82 11.04
N TYR A 193 12.08 12.68 10.45
CA TYR A 193 12.24 12.39 9.03
C TYR A 193 10.91 11.90 8.50
N ALA A 194 10.34 12.61 7.54
CA ALA A 194 9.06 12.27 6.97
C ALA A 194 9.19 11.71 5.54
N TYR A 195 8.32 10.79 5.25
CA TYR A 195 7.93 10.40 3.90
C TYR A 195 6.46 10.73 3.70
N LEU A 196 6.16 11.52 2.68
CA LEU A 196 4.81 11.96 2.31
C LEU A 196 4.56 11.55 0.86
N ALA A 197 3.40 10.96 0.57
CA ALA A 197 3.13 10.47 -0.78
C ALA A 197 1.69 10.68 -1.23
N THR A 198 1.48 10.73 -2.54
CA THR A 198 0.18 10.60 -3.17
C THR A 198 -0.24 9.14 -3.30
N GLY A 199 0.72 8.23 -3.52
CA GLY A 199 0.54 6.80 -3.68
C GLY A 199 0.62 5.99 -2.39
N ASN A 200 0.00 4.81 -2.39
CA ASN A 200 -0.01 3.92 -1.24
C ASN A 200 1.37 3.28 -0.96
N PHE A 201 1.56 2.79 0.27
CA PHE A 201 2.70 1.95 0.63
C PHE A 201 2.57 0.53 0.05
N ASN A 202 2.53 0.43 -1.27
CA ASN A 202 2.30 -0.82 -1.97
C ASN A 202 3.28 -0.95 -3.14
N GLU A 203 4.19 -1.90 -3.04
CA GLU A 203 5.29 -2.12 -3.96
C GLU A 203 4.79 -2.40 -5.39
N LYS A 204 3.71 -3.17 -5.53
CA LYS A 204 3.15 -3.55 -6.84
C LYS A 204 2.47 -2.38 -7.54
N THR A 205 1.67 -1.60 -6.80
CA THR A 205 1.00 -0.44 -7.40
C THR A 205 1.97 0.69 -7.71
N ALA A 206 3.09 0.79 -6.98
CA ALA A 206 4.15 1.75 -7.23
C ALA A 206 4.91 1.53 -8.55
N GLU A 207 4.80 0.34 -9.15
CA GLU A 207 5.33 0.02 -10.48
C GLU A 207 4.40 0.42 -11.63
N LEU A 208 3.14 0.75 -11.33
CA LEU A 208 2.09 0.99 -12.32
C LEU A 208 1.52 2.40 -12.30
N TYR A 209 1.36 2.99 -11.10
CA TYR A 209 0.72 4.29 -10.93
C TYR A 209 1.74 5.43 -10.90
N CYS A 210 1.36 6.54 -11.53
CA CYS A 210 2.13 7.78 -11.48
C CYS A 210 1.83 8.50 -10.17
N ASP A 211 2.74 8.39 -9.23
CA ASP A 211 2.66 9.01 -7.92
C ASP A 211 3.90 9.85 -7.61
N HIS A 212 3.72 10.84 -6.75
CA HIS A 212 4.84 11.61 -6.22
C HIS A 212 5.00 11.36 -4.73
N SER A 213 6.24 11.36 -4.29
CA SER A 213 6.56 11.25 -2.87
C SER A 213 7.76 12.11 -2.48
N LEU A 214 7.75 12.57 -1.24
CA LEU A 214 8.75 13.48 -0.70
C LEU A 214 9.40 12.83 0.52
N PHE A 215 10.72 12.74 0.52
CA PHE A 215 11.52 12.59 1.73
C PHE A 215 11.98 13.94 2.23
N THR A 216 11.73 14.25 3.49
CA THR A 216 12.12 15.54 4.10
C THR A 216 12.49 15.39 5.57
N ALA A 217 13.40 16.26 6.03
CA ALA A 217 13.66 16.49 7.45
C ALA A 217 13.36 17.94 7.83
N ASN A 218 12.63 18.67 6.98
CA ASN A 218 12.25 20.05 7.23
C ASN A 218 11.33 20.14 8.46
N PRO A 219 11.74 20.84 9.55
CA PRO A 219 10.94 20.90 10.77
C PRO A 219 9.58 21.58 10.60
N LEU A 220 9.40 22.44 9.61
CA LEU A 220 8.09 23.04 9.31
C LEU A 220 7.07 22.04 8.75
N ILE A 221 7.57 20.93 8.18
CA ILE A 221 6.72 19.86 7.61
C ILE A 221 6.58 18.70 8.62
N THR A 222 7.66 18.41 9.35
CA THR A 222 7.70 17.23 10.24
C THR A 222 7.16 17.50 11.64
N ALA A 223 6.79 18.76 11.97
CA ALA A 223 6.19 19.13 13.26
C ALA A 223 4.66 19.04 13.27
N GLU A 224 4.02 18.92 12.10
CA GLU A 224 2.58 18.70 11.96
C GLU A 224 2.22 17.22 12.08
#